data_0eeddc270c4ad3c92921ec408e8da33c
#
_entry.id   0eeddc270c4ad3c92921ec408e8da33c
#
_cell.length_a   1.000
_cell.length_b   1.000
_cell.length_c   1.000
_cell.angle_alpha   90.00
_cell.angle_beta   90.00
_cell.angle_gamma   90.00
#
_symmetry.space_group_name_H-M   'P 1'
#
loop_
_entity.id
_entity.type
_entity.pdbx_description
1 polymer ?
#
loop_
_entity_poly.entity_id
_entity_poly.type
_entity_poly.pdbx_seq_one_letter_code
_entity_poly.pdbx_strand_id
1 'polypeptide(L)'
;MTEPTADSGFETRAVHAGQAFDPTTGAVIPPVHFSTTYAQDGIGGLREGYEYGRSGNPTRTALETQLAALEGGAHALSFASGLAAEDALLRAALTPGDEVLLGNDVYGGTYRLIARVLGAWGVSVRVVDMSDLDAVRAALEERPARIVWVETPSNPLLRITDVAGLARLGHDAGALVVVDNTFASPALQQPLALGADVVVHSTTKYLGGHSDVVGGALVLNDDALYGEVKFLQFAVGAVSGPLDAWLTTRGIKTLALRMQRHSENAQQVASFLSAHPAVARVYYPGLPTHPGHELAARQMSGFGGIVSVALDDAASARRFAESTRLFQLAESLGGVESLMNYPDEMTHASVRGTELAVPPEVVRLSVGIESAADLLADLDQGLARL
;
A
#
# COMPACT_ATOMS: atom_id res chain seq x y z
N MET A 1 -12.62 26.37 11.28
CA MET A 1 -13.25 25.17 10.68
C MET A 1 -13.17 24.10 11.72
N THR A 2 -14.24 23.41 12.04
CA THR A 2 -14.21 22.24 12.92
C THR A 2 -13.60 21.07 12.12
N GLU A 3 -12.73 20.30 12.78
CA GLU A 3 -12.22 19.03 12.22
C GLU A 3 -13.39 18.17 11.76
N PRO A 4 -13.27 17.44 10.62
CA PRO A 4 -14.30 16.51 10.19
C PRO A 4 -14.47 15.39 11.23
N THR A 5 -15.71 14.98 11.45
CA THR A 5 -16.01 13.87 12.35
C THR A 5 -15.84 12.53 11.62
N ALA A 6 -15.83 11.41 12.37
CA ALA A 6 -15.81 10.08 11.80
C ALA A 6 -16.99 9.82 10.83
N ASP A 7 -18.13 10.48 11.07
CA ASP A 7 -19.33 10.38 10.22
C ASP A 7 -19.27 11.19 8.93
N SER A 8 -18.22 12.03 8.77
CA SER A 8 -18.03 12.78 7.52
C SER A 8 -17.66 11.84 6.37
N GLY A 9 -18.14 12.15 5.15
CA GLY A 9 -17.80 11.38 3.95
C GLY A 9 -16.28 11.30 3.72
N PHE A 10 -15.85 10.25 3.04
CA PHE A 10 -14.42 10.00 2.76
C PHE A 10 -13.73 11.20 2.12
N GLU A 11 -14.34 11.81 1.10
CA GLU A 11 -13.81 12.95 0.35
C GLU A 11 -13.64 14.17 1.26
N THR A 12 -14.57 14.39 2.19
CA THR A 12 -14.49 15.48 3.18
C THR A 12 -13.32 15.28 4.13
N ARG A 13 -13.15 14.04 4.63
CA ARG A 13 -12.00 13.69 5.48
C ARG A 13 -10.68 13.82 4.72
N ALA A 14 -10.64 13.39 3.46
CA ALA A 14 -9.46 13.50 2.61
C ALA A 14 -9.02 14.96 2.39
N VAL A 15 -9.95 15.90 2.33
CA VAL A 15 -9.63 17.32 2.13
C VAL A 15 -9.28 18.03 3.43
N HIS A 16 -9.94 17.69 4.56
CA HIS A 16 -9.94 18.53 5.76
C HIS A 16 -9.26 17.93 6.99
N ALA A 17 -9.19 16.59 7.14
CA ALA A 17 -8.60 15.99 8.34
C ALA A 17 -7.12 16.39 8.48
N GLY A 18 -6.73 16.88 9.66
CA GLY A 18 -5.39 17.38 9.94
C GLY A 18 -5.01 18.67 9.20
N GLN A 19 -5.97 19.34 8.54
CA GLN A 19 -5.72 20.49 7.67
C GLN A 19 -6.34 21.78 8.24
N ALA A 20 -6.09 22.05 9.52
CA ALA A 20 -6.50 23.32 10.15
C ALA A 20 -5.79 24.51 9.45
N PHE A 21 -6.54 25.60 9.24
CA PHE A 21 -5.94 26.84 8.73
C PHE A 21 -4.92 27.42 9.74
N ASP A 22 -3.91 28.14 9.23
CA ASP A 22 -2.94 28.82 10.09
C ASP A 22 -3.63 29.91 10.94
N PRO A 23 -3.65 29.80 12.26
CA PRO A 23 -4.31 30.77 13.12
C PRO A 23 -3.67 32.16 13.10
N THR A 24 -2.40 32.26 12.67
CA THR A 24 -1.65 33.52 12.64
C THR A 24 -1.97 34.34 11.40
N THR A 25 -2.00 33.69 10.25
CA THR A 25 -2.15 34.35 8.92
C THR A 25 -3.51 34.12 8.29
N GLY A 26 -4.27 33.15 8.77
CA GLY A 26 -5.51 32.67 8.13
C GLY A 26 -5.27 31.89 6.84
N ALA A 27 -4.04 31.44 6.58
CA ALA A 27 -3.75 30.64 5.40
C ALA A 27 -4.54 29.33 5.41
N VAL A 28 -5.30 29.08 4.33
CA VAL A 28 -6.21 27.92 4.22
C VAL A 28 -5.44 26.58 4.21
N ILE A 29 -4.24 26.58 3.62
CA ILE A 29 -3.34 25.44 3.64
C ILE A 29 -2.33 25.63 4.77
N PRO A 30 -2.15 24.64 5.66
CA PRO A 30 -1.15 24.73 6.72
C PRO A 30 0.26 24.98 6.15
N PRO A 31 1.07 25.82 6.81
CA PRO A 31 2.45 26.04 6.38
C PRO A 31 3.29 24.77 6.51
N VAL A 32 4.32 24.64 5.67
CA VAL A 32 5.31 23.56 5.79
C VAL A 32 6.36 23.93 6.82
N HIS A 33 6.48 23.12 7.86
CA HIS A 33 7.44 23.31 8.94
C HIS A 33 8.73 22.56 8.65
N PHE A 34 9.76 23.25 8.14
CA PHE A 34 11.09 22.68 7.91
C PHE A 34 11.96 22.70 9.17
N SER A 35 11.50 23.33 10.27
CA SER A 35 12.29 23.45 11.48
C SER A 35 12.68 22.11 12.06
N THR A 36 13.97 21.96 12.39
CA THR A 36 14.51 20.79 13.06
C THR A 36 14.33 20.87 14.57
N THR A 37 14.35 22.09 15.14
CA THR A 37 14.34 22.30 16.59
C THR A 37 13.32 23.39 16.99
N TYR A 38 12.77 23.26 18.19
CA TYR A 38 11.70 24.13 18.69
C TYR A 38 12.10 24.71 20.04
N ALA A 39 11.79 26.01 20.25
CA ALA A 39 12.05 26.68 21.53
C ALA A 39 11.12 26.15 22.62
N GLN A 40 11.66 26.07 23.83
CA GLN A 40 10.91 25.66 25.03
C GLN A 40 10.69 26.86 25.97
N ASP A 41 9.56 26.87 26.66
CA ASP A 41 9.26 27.84 27.72
C ASP A 41 9.79 27.31 29.08
N GLY A 42 11.11 27.30 29.21
CA GLY A 42 11.83 26.63 30.30
C GLY A 42 12.09 25.14 30.00
N ILE A 43 12.89 24.48 30.83
CA ILE A 43 13.26 23.07 30.64
C ILE A 43 12.02 22.19 30.73
N GLY A 44 11.72 21.47 29.65
CA GLY A 44 10.54 20.60 29.51
C GLY A 44 9.23 21.33 29.19
N GLY A 45 9.25 22.66 29.05
CA GLY A 45 8.09 23.47 28.63
C GLY A 45 7.91 23.45 27.11
N LEU A 46 7.43 22.33 26.58
CA LEU A 46 7.22 22.16 25.13
C LEU A 46 5.98 22.90 24.66
N ARG A 47 6.08 23.62 23.52
CA ARG A 47 4.94 24.23 22.84
C ARG A 47 4.28 23.19 21.94
N GLU A 48 3.00 22.89 22.20
CA GLU A 48 2.23 21.86 21.47
C GLU A 48 2.94 20.49 21.40
N GLY A 49 3.85 20.20 22.34
CA GLY A 49 4.58 18.93 22.41
C GLY A 49 5.78 18.83 21.46
N TYR A 50 6.11 19.89 20.71
CA TYR A 50 7.23 19.87 19.78
C TYR A 50 8.55 20.28 20.45
N GLU A 51 9.61 19.51 20.21
CA GLU A 51 10.98 19.77 20.68
C GLU A 51 12.02 19.62 19.57
N TYR A 52 11.87 18.58 18.75
CA TYR A 52 12.82 18.21 17.71
C TYR A 52 12.10 17.51 16.54
N GLY A 53 12.47 17.83 15.29
CA GLY A 53 11.77 17.36 14.09
C GLY A 53 11.71 15.85 13.92
N ARG A 54 12.62 15.06 14.51
CA ARG A 54 12.58 13.60 14.51
C ARG A 54 11.51 13.07 15.47
N SER A 55 11.33 13.66 16.65
CA SER A 55 10.29 13.26 17.61
C SER A 55 8.90 13.73 17.19
N GLY A 56 8.79 14.95 16.65
CA GLY A 56 7.52 15.54 16.20
C GLY A 56 7.75 16.67 15.20
N ASN A 57 6.87 16.77 14.20
CA ASN A 57 6.87 17.87 13.22
C ASN A 57 5.42 18.20 12.84
N PRO A 58 4.96 19.47 12.88
CA PRO A 58 3.56 19.80 12.62
C PRO A 58 3.05 19.34 11.25
N THR A 59 3.88 19.41 10.21
CA THR A 59 3.50 18.95 8.85
C THR A 59 3.33 17.42 8.81
N ARG A 60 4.22 16.67 9.50
CA ARG A 60 4.09 15.22 9.63
C ARG A 60 2.88 14.84 10.45
N THR A 61 2.62 15.52 11.58
CA THR A 61 1.42 15.29 12.40
C THR A 61 0.13 15.51 11.60
N ALA A 62 0.07 16.54 10.76
CA ALA A 62 -1.07 16.79 9.89
C ALA A 62 -1.34 15.62 8.93
N LEU A 63 -0.29 15.04 8.32
CA LEU A 63 -0.40 13.85 7.49
C LEU A 63 -0.85 12.63 8.30
N GLU A 64 -0.26 12.39 9.48
CA GLU A 64 -0.61 11.27 10.34
C GLU A 64 -2.09 11.34 10.78
N THR A 65 -2.58 12.53 11.15
CA THR A 65 -4.00 12.77 11.44
C THR A 65 -4.90 12.45 10.23
N GLN A 66 -4.51 12.88 9.03
CA GLN A 66 -5.26 12.61 7.81
C GLN A 66 -5.33 11.12 7.49
N LEU A 67 -4.20 10.41 7.59
CA LEU A 67 -4.13 8.96 7.34
C LEU A 67 -5.00 8.16 8.32
N ALA A 68 -4.92 8.48 9.62
CA ALA A 68 -5.76 7.86 10.65
C ALA A 68 -7.26 8.05 10.33
N ALA A 69 -7.66 9.28 9.98
CA ALA A 69 -9.05 9.58 9.64
C ALA A 69 -9.55 8.83 8.40
N LEU A 70 -8.70 8.56 7.41
CA LEU A 70 -9.07 7.88 6.17
C LEU A 70 -9.18 6.37 6.32
N GLU A 71 -8.28 5.75 7.07
CA GLU A 71 -8.37 4.31 7.37
C GLU A 71 -9.33 3.98 8.51
N GLY A 72 -9.84 4.99 9.22
CA GLY A 72 -10.70 4.78 10.39
C GLY A 72 -9.95 4.26 11.62
N GLY A 73 -8.65 4.57 11.72
CA GLY A 73 -7.80 4.21 12.85
C GLY A 73 -7.71 5.30 13.91
N ALA A 74 -7.35 4.92 15.15
CA ALA A 74 -7.06 5.84 16.22
C ALA A 74 -5.71 6.54 16.04
N HIS A 75 -4.74 5.85 15.46
CA HIS A 75 -3.37 6.30 15.32
C HIS A 75 -2.85 6.06 13.90
N ALA A 76 -1.99 6.98 13.43
CA ALA A 76 -1.14 6.75 12.28
C ALA A 76 0.27 7.26 12.52
N LEU A 77 1.24 6.64 11.87
CA LEU A 77 2.64 7.04 11.88
C LEU A 77 3.17 7.06 10.44
N SER A 78 3.94 8.08 10.10
CA SER A 78 4.47 8.28 8.74
C SER A 78 5.99 8.13 8.72
N PHE A 79 6.49 7.44 7.70
CA PHE A 79 7.88 6.97 7.56
C PHE A 79 8.50 7.40 6.24
N ALA A 80 9.82 7.32 6.15
CA ALA A 80 10.59 7.66 4.95
C ALA A 80 10.35 6.71 3.75
N SER A 81 9.75 5.54 3.97
CA SER A 81 9.34 4.60 2.92
C SER A 81 8.37 3.55 3.48
N GLY A 82 7.66 2.82 2.60
CA GLY A 82 6.85 1.67 3.00
C GLY A 82 7.65 0.63 3.78
N LEU A 83 8.84 0.25 3.27
CA LEU A 83 9.73 -0.69 3.97
C LEU A 83 10.23 -0.17 5.33
N ALA A 84 10.38 1.14 5.51
CA ALA A 84 10.72 1.71 6.82
C ALA A 84 9.55 1.60 7.81
N ALA A 85 8.31 1.72 7.32
CA ALA A 85 7.11 1.46 8.12
C ALA A 85 7.02 -0.02 8.51
N GLU A 86 7.22 -0.92 7.54
CA GLU A 86 7.25 -2.38 7.78
C GLU A 86 8.32 -2.76 8.80
N ASP A 87 9.58 -2.29 8.65
CA ASP A 87 10.69 -2.59 9.56
C ASP A 87 10.39 -2.12 10.99
N ALA A 88 9.81 -0.93 11.15
CA ALA A 88 9.44 -0.41 12.48
C ALA A 88 8.36 -1.28 13.13
N LEU A 89 7.30 -1.67 12.39
CA LEU A 89 6.25 -2.55 12.89
C LEU A 89 6.81 -3.93 13.26
N LEU A 90 7.58 -4.53 12.36
CA LEU A 90 8.13 -5.88 12.56
C LEU A 90 9.07 -5.93 13.78
N ARG A 91 9.90 -4.89 13.99
CA ARG A 91 10.76 -4.79 15.19
C ARG A 91 9.98 -4.53 16.48
N ALA A 92 8.85 -3.82 16.41
CA ALA A 92 7.99 -3.60 17.58
C ALA A 92 7.25 -4.86 18.00
N ALA A 93 6.83 -5.68 17.03
CA ALA A 93 5.96 -6.83 17.27
C ALA A 93 6.69 -8.17 17.40
N LEU A 94 7.94 -8.28 16.93
CA LEU A 94 8.70 -9.54 16.84
C LEU A 94 9.92 -9.55 17.75
N THR A 95 10.25 -10.75 18.22
CA THR A 95 11.49 -11.10 18.92
C THR A 95 12.19 -12.26 18.20
N PRO A 96 13.51 -12.50 18.44
CA PRO A 96 14.20 -13.66 17.89
C PRO A 96 13.48 -14.97 18.26
N GLY A 97 13.20 -15.79 17.25
CA GLY A 97 12.45 -17.04 17.37
C GLY A 97 11.00 -16.93 16.92
N ASP A 98 10.46 -15.72 16.75
CA ASP A 98 9.11 -15.50 16.21
C ASP A 98 9.03 -15.85 14.71
N GLU A 99 7.80 -16.12 14.27
CA GLU A 99 7.49 -16.42 12.88
C GLU A 99 6.46 -15.43 12.31
N VAL A 100 6.66 -15.09 11.05
CA VAL A 100 5.68 -14.39 10.20
C VAL A 100 5.08 -15.36 9.20
N LEU A 101 3.76 -15.50 9.20
CA LEU A 101 3.01 -16.18 8.14
C LEU A 101 2.71 -15.17 7.04
N LEU A 102 3.30 -15.36 5.86
CA LEU A 102 3.32 -14.39 4.76
C LEU A 102 2.55 -14.93 3.54
N GLY A 103 1.83 -14.06 2.85
CA GLY A 103 1.19 -14.41 1.58
C GLY A 103 2.20 -14.83 0.51
N ASN A 104 1.79 -15.77 -0.36
CA ASN A 104 2.63 -16.28 -1.46
C ASN A 104 2.66 -15.38 -2.70
N ASP A 105 1.99 -14.24 -2.67
CA ASP A 105 1.98 -13.21 -3.71
C ASP A 105 1.99 -11.84 -3.01
N VAL A 106 3.17 -11.38 -2.62
CA VAL A 106 3.40 -10.10 -1.93
C VAL A 106 4.58 -9.39 -2.56
N TYR A 107 4.69 -8.11 -2.30
CA TYR A 107 5.83 -7.32 -2.75
C TYR A 107 7.17 -7.96 -2.37
N GLY A 108 8.04 -8.18 -3.35
CA GLY A 108 9.34 -8.83 -3.13
C GLY A 108 10.25 -8.12 -2.10
N GLY A 109 10.02 -6.82 -1.85
CA GLY A 109 10.69 -6.05 -0.81
C GLY A 109 10.34 -6.51 0.59
N THR A 110 9.06 -6.76 0.87
CA THR A 110 8.55 -7.27 2.16
C THR A 110 9.16 -8.64 2.47
N TYR A 111 9.12 -9.56 1.50
CA TYR A 111 9.79 -10.86 1.66
C TYR A 111 11.28 -10.71 1.95
N ARG A 112 11.98 -9.87 1.20
CA ARG A 112 13.42 -9.61 1.39
C ARG A 112 13.71 -9.03 2.77
N LEU A 113 12.89 -8.11 3.26
CA LEU A 113 13.02 -7.53 4.59
C LEU A 113 12.88 -8.63 5.66
N ILE A 114 11.83 -9.43 5.60
CA ILE A 114 11.57 -10.47 6.62
C ILE A 114 12.62 -11.59 6.51
N ALA A 115 12.80 -12.18 5.33
CA ALA A 115 13.60 -13.38 5.15
C ALA A 115 15.11 -13.14 5.30
N ARG A 116 15.61 -11.95 4.86
CA ARG A 116 17.05 -11.69 4.87
C ARG A 116 17.51 -10.75 5.97
N VAL A 117 16.77 -9.63 6.20
CA VAL A 117 17.20 -8.66 7.22
C VAL A 117 16.81 -9.17 8.60
N LEU A 118 15.55 -9.48 8.82
CA LEU A 118 15.08 -9.98 10.11
C LEU A 118 15.42 -11.45 10.33
N GLY A 119 15.53 -12.25 9.25
CA GLY A 119 16.06 -13.61 9.32
C GLY A 119 17.44 -13.70 9.96
N ALA A 120 18.33 -12.74 9.64
CA ALA A 120 19.64 -12.63 10.31
C ALA A 120 19.53 -12.29 11.81
N TRP A 121 18.38 -11.76 12.25
CA TRP A 121 18.06 -11.45 13.66
C TRP A 121 17.30 -12.60 14.35
N GLY A 122 16.98 -13.69 13.63
CA GLY A 122 16.36 -14.88 14.17
C GLY A 122 14.84 -14.96 13.97
N VAL A 123 14.26 -14.12 13.14
CA VAL A 123 12.85 -14.21 12.71
C VAL A 123 12.74 -15.21 11.56
N SER A 124 11.72 -16.05 11.58
CA SER A 124 11.41 -16.96 10.48
C SER A 124 10.21 -16.49 9.67
N VAL A 125 10.15 -16.91 8.40
CA VAL A 125 9.01 -16.67 7.52
C VAL A 125 8.50 -17.99 6.96
N ARG A 126 7.19 -18.15 6.95
CA ARG A 126 6.50 -19.25 6.28
C ARG A 126 5.48 -18.68 5.32
N VAL A 127 5.46 -19.24 4.11
CA VAL A 127 4.65 -18.73 3.00
C VAL A 127 3.40 -19.60 2.84
N VAL A 128 2.24 -18.97 2.63
CA VAL A 128 0.96 -19.64 2.39
C VAL A 128 0.11 -18.87 1.39
N ASP A 129 -0.80 -19.57 0.70
CA ASP A 129 -1.81 -18.90 -0.12
C ASP A 129 -2.88 -18.27 0.78
N MET A 130 -2.82 -16.95 0.95
CA MET A 130 -3.76 -16.21 1.80
C MET A 130 -5.17 -16.14 1.20
N SER A 131 -5.37 -16.48 -0.07
CA SER A 131 -6.70 -16.58 -0.68
C SER A 131 -7.42 -17.88 -0.30
N ASP A 132 -6.70 -18.85 0.26
CA ASP A 132 -7.23 -20.11 0.79
C ASP A 132 -7.21 -20.11 2.32
N LEU A 133 -8.35 -19.78 2.93
CA LEU A 133 -8.46 -19.72 4.39
C LEU A 133 -8.30 -21.09 5.09
N ASP A 134 -8.55 -22.20 4.40
CA ASP A 134 -8.32 -23.54 4.96
C ASP A 134 -6.83 -23.86 5.00
N ALA A 135 -6.06 -23.44 3.99
CA ALA A 135 -4.61 -23.53 4.01
C ALA A 135 -4.01 -22.63 5.12
N VAL A 136 -4.52 -21.42 5.31
CA VAL A 136 -4.09 -20.54 6.41
C VAL A 136 -4.39 -21.17 7.77
N ARG A 137 -5.60 -21.71 7.96
CA ARG A 137 -5.97 -22.39 9.21
C ARG A 137 -5.03 -23.57 9.50
N ALA A 138 -4.82 -24.45 8.53
CA ALA A 138 -3.92 -25.58 8.68
C ALA A 138 -2.48 -25.15 9.03
N ALA A 139 -2.01 -24.07 8.40
CA ALA A 139 -0.69 -23.52 8.69
C ALA A 139 -0.59 -22.99 10.13
N LEU A 140 -1.61 -22.28 10.64
CA LEU A 140 -1.63 -21.76 12.01
C LEU A 140 -1.80 -22.88 13.06
N GLU A 141 -2.56 -23.93 12.76
CA GLU A 141 -2.71 -25.11 13.62
C GLU A 141 -1.41 -25.92 13.70
N GLU A 142 -0.66 -26.05 12.61
CA GLU A 142 0.63 -26.72 12.58
C GLU A 142 1.65 -26.02 13.48
N ARG A 143 1.73 -24.69 13.38
CA ARG A 143 2.64 -23.87 14.19
C ARG A 143 2.11 -22.44 14.27
N PRO A 144 1.94 -21.90 15.49
CA PRO A 144 1.53 -20.50 15.66
C PRO A 144 2.51 -19.53 15.01
N ALA A 145 1.97 -18.46 14.40
CA ALA A 145 2.73 -17.33 13.91
C ALA A 145 2.47 -16.13 14.80
N ARG A 146 3.47 -15.25 14.97
CA ARG A 146 3.30 -14.00 15.71
C ARG A 146 2.55 -12.94 14.88
N ILE A 147 2.80 -12.94 13.55
CA ILE A 147 2.15 -12.06 12.58
C ILE A 147 1.60 -12.90 11.43
N VAL A 148 0.38 -12.59 11.01
CA VAL A 148 -0.18 -12.96 9.71
C VAL A 148 -0.14 -11.70 8.84
N TRP A 149 0.66 -11.75 7.77
CA TRP A 149 0.87 -10.62 6.86
C TRP A 149 0.26 -10.90 5.49
N VAL A 150 -0.67 -10.05 5.07
CA VAL A 150 -1.34 -10.15 3.77
C VAL A 150 -1.23 -8.85 2.99
N GLU A 151 -1.08 -8.96 1.68
CA GLU A 151 -1.27 -7.89 0.71
C GLU A 151 -2.51 -8.22 -0.14
N THR A 152 -3.51 -7.34 -0.17
CA THR A 152 -4.74 -7.58 -0.93
C THR A 152 -5.38 -6.28 -1.43
N PRO A 153 -5.57 -6.13 -2.77
CA PRO A 153 -5.12 -7.04 -3.85
C PRO A 153 -3.60 -7.25 -3.85
N SER A 154 -3.16 -8.46 -4.14
CA SER A 154 -1.73 -8.83 -4.10
C SER A 154 -0.93 -8.33 -5.31
N ASN A 155 0.39 -8.35 -5.22
CA ASN A 155 1.30 -7.88 -6.26
C ASN A 155 2.24 -9.01 -6.73
N PRO A 156 2.23 -9.41 -8.02
CA PRO A 156 1.52 -8.75 -9.12
C PRO A 156 0.23 -9.44 -9.57
N LEU A 157 -0.20 -10.55 -8.98
CA LEU A 157 -1.26 -11.40 -9.53
C LEU A 157 -2.68 -10.97 -9.11
N LEU A 158 -2.80 -9.92 -8.29
CA LEU A 158 -4.06 -9.32 -7.84
C LEU A 158 -5.01 -10.32 -7.16
N ARG A 159 -4.46 -11.27 -6.41
CA ARG A 159 -5.25 -12.18 -5.59
C ARG A 159 -6.00 -11.42 -4.53
N ILE A 160 -7.22 -11.84 -4.25
CA ILE A 160 -8.07 -11.23 -3.22
C ILE A 160 -8.16 -12.19 -2.03
N THR A 161 -7.87 -11.65 -0.85
CA THR A 161 -8.00 -12.36 0.43
C THR A 161 -9.21 -11.85 1.19
N ASP A 162 -9.97 -12.74 1.81
CA ASP A 162 -11.02 -12.39 2.77
C ASP A 162 -10.38 -11.87 4.06
N VAL A 163 -10.26 -10.54 4.16
CA VAL A 163 -9.62 -9.89 5.32
C VAL A 163 -10.34 -10.22 6.62
N ALA A 164 -11.68 -10.23 6.63
CA ALA A 164 -12.45 -10.53 7.84
C ALA A 164 -12.31 -12.01 8.26
N GLY A 165 -12.25 -12.92 7.29
CA GLY A 165 -11.99 -14.34 7.52
C GLY A 165 -10.58 -14.56 8.07
N LEU A 166 -9.58 -13.91 7.46
CA LEU A 166 -8.19 -13.98 7.88
C LEU A 166 -7.98 -13.39 9.28
N ALA A 167 -8.62 -12.24 9.58
CA ALA A 167 -8.54 -11.61 10.89
C ALA A 167 -9.03 -12.55 12.00
N ARG A 168 -10.17 -13.22 11.80
CA ARG A 168 -10.67 -14.23 12.76
C ARG A 168 -9.66 -15.35 12.98
N LEU A 169 -9.12 -15.93 11.90
CA LEU A 169 -8.14 -17.03 12.02
C LEU A 169 -6.86 -16.59 12.73
N GLY A 170 -6.36 -15.40 12.40
CA GLY A 170 -5.18 -14.84 13.06
C GLY A 170 -5.40 -14.62 14.56
N HIS A 171 -6.52 -13.99 14.92
CA HIS A 171 -6.87 -13.73 16.33
C HIS A 171 -7.10 -15.02 17.12
N ASP A 172 -7.78 -16.02 16.54
CA ASP A 172 -7.99 -17.31 17.18
C ASP A 172 -6.64 -18.02 17.48
N ALA A 173 -5.62 -17.77 16.64
CA ALA A 173 -4.26 -18.26 16.84
C ALA A 173 -3.36 -17.34 17.69
N GLY A 174 -3.86 -16.19 18.15
CA GLY A 174 -3.11 -15.18 18.91
C GLY A 174 -2.10 -14.38 18.08
N ALA A 175 -2.27 -14.32 16.77
CA ALA A 175 -1.43 -13.58 15.86
C ALA A 175 -1.95 -12.16 15.62
N LEU A 176 -1.03 -11.22 15.39
CA LEU A 176 -1.31 -9.89 14.88
C LEU A 176 -1.60 -9.97 13.38
N VAL A 177 -2.70 -9.40 12.91
CA VAL A 177 -3.09 -9.39 11.51
C VAL A 177 -2.74 -8.07 10.85
N VAL A 178 -1.80 -8.10 9.92
CA VAL A 178 -1.27 -6.95 9.20
C VAL A 178 -1.71 -7.00 7.75
N VAL A 179 -2.32 -5.91 7.27
CA VAL A 179 -2.77 -5.80 5.87
C VAL A 179 -2.01 -4.67 5.18
N ASP A 180 -1.27 -5.01 4.14
CA ASP A 180 -0.78 -4.01 3.19
C ASP A 180 -1.92 -3.60 2.25
N ASN A 181 -2.41 -2.36 2.42
CA ASN A 181 -3.53 -1.79 1.68
C ASN A 181 -3.08 -0.84 0.56
N THR A 182 -1.81 -0.93 0.15
CA THR A 182 -1.21 -0.01 -0.83
C THR A 182 -1.93 0.00 -2.17
N PHE A 183 -2.35 -1.16 -2.68
CA PHE A 183 -3.01 -1.27 -4.00
C PHE A 183 -4.46 -0.76 -3.99
N ALA A 184 -5.21 -1.02 -2.94
CA ALA A 184 -6.58 -0.54 -2.81
C ALA A 184 -6.63 0.93 -2.36
N SER A 185 -5.74 1.35 -1.52
CA SER A 185 -5.80 2.60 -0.75
C SER A 185 -7.04 2.68 0.16
N PRO A 186 -7.10 3.59 1.14
CA PRO A 186 -8.28 3.75 1.99
C PRO A 186 -9.54 4.20 1.23
N ALA A 187 -9.39 4.67 -0.02
CA ALA A 187 -10.52 5.04 -0.87
C ALA A 187 -11.33 3.82 -1.34
N LEU A 188 -10.69 2.66 -1.50
CA LEU A 188 -11.37 1.46 -2.00
C LEU A 188 -11.53 0.36 -0.94
N GLN A 189 -10.68 0.31 0.07
CA GLN A 189 -10.73 -0.71 1.12
C GLN A 189 -10.25 -0.13 2.46
N GLN A 190 -10.89 -0.50 3.56
CA GLN A 190 -10.54 -0.11 4.92
C GLN A 190 -10.36 -1.35 5.79
N PRO A 191 -9.16 -1.95 5.84
CA PRO A 191 -8.92 -3.24 6.50
C PRO A 191 -9.17 -3.22 8.02
N LEU A 192 -8.97 -2.09 8.73
CA LEU A 192 -9.29 -1.99 10.16
C LEU A 192 -10.76 -2.27 10.43
N ALA A 193 -11.67 -1.78 9.56
CA ALA A 193 -13.11 -2.05 9.69
C ALA A 193 -13.46 -3.52 9.41
N LEU A 194 -12.57 -4.27 8.75
CA LEU A 194 -12.69 -5.70 8.48
C LEU A 194 -12.02 -6.59 9.54
N GLY A 195 -11.39 -5.98 10.55
CA GLY A 195 -10.79 -6.68 11.68
C GLY A 195 -9.25 -6.80 11.62
N ALA A 196 -8.59 -6.18 10.66
CA ALA A 196 -7.12 -6.09 10.71
C ALA A 196 -6.67 -5.27 11.92
N ASP A 197 -5.51 -5.60 12.49
CA ASP A 197 -4.93 -4.87 13.62
C ASP A 197 -4.08 -3.69 13.16
N VAL A 198 -3.37 -3.85 12.04
CA VAL A 198 -2.50 -2.83 11.46
C VAL A 198 -2.69 -2.77 9.95
N VAL A 199 -2.79 -1.57 9.43
CA VAL A 199 -2.75 -1.28 8.00
C VAL A 199 -1.41 -0.65 7.65
N VAL A 200 -0.79 -1.18 6.60
CA VAL A 200 0.48 -0.68 6.03
C VAL A 200 0.19 0.01 4.70
N HIS A 201 0.90 1.09 4.44
CA HIS A 201 0.92 1.75 3.14
C HIS A 201 2.33 2.12 2.70
N SER A 202 2.63 1.89 1.44
CA SER A 202 3.59 2.71 0.72
C SER A 202 2.88 3.98 0.24
N THR A 203 3.08 5.10 0.94
CA THR A 203 2.49 6.39 0.54
C THR A 203 3.07 6.91 -0.78
N THR A 204 4.17 6.33 -1.23
CA THR A 204 4.80 6.48 -2.54
C THR A 204 3.83 6.27 -3.70
N LYS A 205 2.78 5.42 -3.50
CA LYS A 205 1.87 4.93 -4.52
C LYS A 205 0.65 5.85 -4.63
N TYR A 206 -0.56 5.32 -4.62
CA TYR A 206 -1.81 6.10 -4.80
C TYR A 206 -1.98 7.27 -3.82
N LEU A 207 -1.49 7.16 -2.58
CA LEU A 207 -1.61 8.24 -1.60
C LEU A 207 -0.87 9.51 -2.06
N GLY A 208 0.39 9.40 -2.46
CA GLY A 208 1.14 10.48 -3.11
C GLY A 208 0.60 10.77 -4.51
N GLY A 209 0.54 9.73 -5.34
CA GLY A 209 -0.18 9.68 -6.62
C GLY A 209 0.41 10.49 -7.78
N HIS A 210 1.61 11.06 -7.64
CA HIS A 210 2.23 11.94 -8.64
C HIS A 210 3.70 11.62 -8.92
N SER A 211 4.17 10.43 -8.52
CA SER A 211 5.55 9.93 -8.76
C SER A 211 6.66 10.88 -8.27
N ASP A 212 6.36 11.70 -7.25
CA ASP A 212 7.22 12.77 -6.74
C ASP A 212 7.56 12.65 -5.24
N VAL A 213 7.12 11.56 -4.58
CA VAL A 213 7.37 11.31 -3.16
C VAL A 213 7.69 9.84 -2.89
N VAL A 214 8.57 9.61 -1.92
CA VAL A 214 8.79 8.29 -1.31
C VAL A 214 8.39 8.38 0.15
N GLY A 215 7.51 7.46 0.59
CA GLY A 215 7.05 7.46 1.97
C GLY A 215 6.31 6.17 2.33
N GLY A 216 6.03 6.02 3.61
CA GLY A 216 5.26 4.90 4.16
C GLY A 216 4.39 5.33 5.32
N ALA A 217 3.42 4.51 5.67
CA ALA A 217 2.57 4.75 6.83
C ALA A 217 2.10 3.45 7.48
N LEU A 218 1.84 3.54 8.78
CA LEU A 218 1.09 2.55 9.56
C LEU A 218 -0.14 3.21 10.15
N VAL A 219 -1.26 2.49 10.16
CA VAL A 219 -2.49 2.90 10.84
C VAL A 219 -2.98 1.76 11.71
N LEU A 220 -3.34 2.04 12.97
CA LEU A 220 -3.71 1.03 13.96
C LEU A 220 -4.57 1.63 15.07
N ASN A 221 -5.16 0.75 15.91
CA ASN A 221 -5.99 1.16 17.05
C ASN A 221 -5.38 0.85 18.42
N ASP A 222 -4.40 -0.07 18.50
CA ASP A 222 -3.80 -0.49 19.76
C ASP A 222 -2.81 0.55 20.28
N ASP A 223 -3.10 1.14 21.45
CA ASP A 223 -2.28 2.18 22.08
C ASP A 223 -0.89 1.68 22.47
N ALA A 224 -0.76 0.41 22.92
CA ALA A 224 0.50 -0.15 23.35
C ALA A 224 1.43 -0.38 22.16
N LEU A 225 0.93 -1.01 21.09
CA LEU A 225 1.69 -1.22 19.85
C LEU A 225 2.05 0.12 19.22
N TYR A 226 1.12 1.09 19.20
CA TYR A 226 1.41 2.45 18.74
C TYR A 226 2.59 3.06 19.50
N GLY A 227 2.61 2.93 20.84
CA GLY A 227 3.70 3.44 21.67
C GLY A 227 5.06 2.86 21.29
N GLU A 228 5.13 1.52 21.10
CA GLU A 228 6.36 0.82 20.69
C GLU A 228 6.81 1.22 19.29
N VAL A 229 5.90 1.27 18.32
CA VAL A 229 6.23 1.68 16.96
C VAL A 229 6.67 3.14 16.88
N LYS A 230 6.00 4.03 17.65
CA LYS A 230 6.37 5.45 17.76
C LYS A 230 7.75 5.63 18.38
N PHE A 231 8.05 4.85 19.41
CA PHE A 231 9.40 4.83 19.99
C PHE A 231 10.45 4.44 18.96
N LEU A 232 10.21 3.39 18.17
CA LEU A 232 11.13 2.97 17.11
C LEU A 232 11.23 3.99 15.97
N GLN A 233 10.10 4.62 15.56
CA GLN A 233 10.11 5.71 14.59
C GLN A 233 11.06 6.82 15.04
N PHE A 234 11.02 7.20 16.31
CA PHE A 234 11.89 8.21 16.91
C PHE A 234 13.33 7.72 17.08
N ALA A 235 13.53 6.55 17.70
CA ALA A 235 14.84 6.04 18.11
C ALA A 235 15.73 5.67 16.90
N VAL A 236 15.12 5.03 15.89
CA VAL A 236 15.81 4.66 14.62
C VAL A 236 15.87 5.85 13.66
N GLY A 237 14.84 6.70 13.67
CA GLY A 237 14.82 7.95 12.93
C GLY A 237 14.34 7.85 11.48
N ALA A 238 13.62 6.78 11.12
CA ALA A 238 13.09 6.57 9.76
C ALA A 238 11.83 7.40 9.47
N VAL A 239 11.82 8.68 9.87
CA VAL A 239 10.69 9.61 9.74
C VAL A 239 10.58 10.18 8.34
N SER A 240 9.35 10.47 7.87
CA SER A 240 9.15 11.22 6.62
C SER A 240 9.64 12.67 6.76
N GLY A 241 10.24 13.19 5.69
CA GLY A 241 10.59 14.60 5.59
C GLY A 241 9.34 15.50 5.51
N PRO A 242 9.43 16.77 5.95
CA PRO A 242 8.25 17.65 5.94
C PRO A 242 7.73 17.93 4.52
N LEU A 243 8.59 17.98 3.51
CA LEU A 243 8.14 18.16 2.12
C LEU A 243 7.42 16.92 1.61
N ASP A 244 7.97 15.72 1.88
CA ASP A 244 7.33 14.45 1.49
C ASP A 244 5.97 14.29 2.18
N ALA A 245 5.87 14.64 3.47
CA ALA A 245 4.62 14.64 4.21
C ALA A 245 3.59 15.62 3.62
N TRP A 246 4.02 16.82 3.24
CA TRP A 246 3.16 17.82 2.61
C TRP A 246 2.70 17.39 1.21
N LEU A 247 3.59 16.86 0.37
CA LEU A 247 3.25 16.35 -0.96
C LEU A 247 2.26 15.19 -0.86
N THR A 248 2.47 14.26 0.08
CA THR A 248 1.53 13.17 0.34
C THR A 248 0.15 13.70 0.74
N THR A 249 0.10 14.64 1.71
CA THR A 249 -1.15 15.31 2.10
C THR A 249 -1.85 15.97 0.91
N ARG A 250 -1.09 16.65 0.06
CA ARG A 250 -1.62 17.29 -1.16
C ARG A 250 -2.18 16.25 -2.13
N GLY A 251 -1.48 15.14 -2.33
CA GLY A 251 -1.93 14.02 -3.17
C GLY A 251 -3.23 13.40 -2.65
N ILE A 252 -3.33 13.17 -1.35
CA ILE A 252 -4.52 12.59 -0.69
C ILE A 252 -5.78 13.40 -0.95
N LYS A 253 -5.71 14.72 -1.04
CA LYS A 253 -6.89 15.58 -1.29
C LYS A 253 -7.64 15.26 -2.58
N THR A 254 -6.99 14.61 -3.54
CA THR A 254 -7.62 14.18 -4.81
C THR A 254 -7.71 12.65 -4.92
N LEU A 255 -7.43 11.92 -3.85
CA LEU A 255 -7.35 10.46 -3.87
C LEU A 255 -8.64 9.82 -4.39
N ALA A 256 -9.80 10.22 -3.87
CA ALA A 256 -11.09 9.65 -4.27
C ALA A 256 -11.34 9.82 -5.79
N LEU A 257 -11.12 11.03 -6.33
CA LEU A 257 -11.27 11.31 -7.75
C LEU A 257 -10.30 10.51 -8.62
N ARG A 258 -9.05 10.39 -8.17
CA ARG A 258 -8.03 9.62 -8.89
C ARG A 258 -8.36 8.12 -8.86
N MET A 259 -8.71 7.56 -7.70
CA MET A 259 -9.05 6.15 -7.59
C MET A 259 -10.28 5.76 -8.40
N GLN A 260 -11.28 6.64 -8.48
CA GLN A 260 -12.42 6.46 -9.38
C GLN A 260 -11.94 6.36 -10.84
N ARG A 261 -11.16 7.34 -11.33
CA ARG A 261 -10.68 7.37 -12.71
C ARG A 261 -9.72 6.23 -13.01
N HIS A 262 -8.80 5.88 -12.09
CA HIS A 262 -7.95 4.70 -12.23
C HIS A 262 -8.76 3.41 -12.42
N SER A 263 -9.79 3.22 -11.58
CA SER A 263 -10.65 2.02 -11.65
C SER A 263 -11.47 1.98 -12.95
N GLU A 264 -12.03 3.12 -13.40
CA GLU A 264 -12.76 3.22 -14.66
C GLU A 264 -11.87 2.89 -15.87
N ASN A 265 -10.65 3.44 -15.91
CA ASN A 265 -9.70 3.18 -16.98
C ASN A 265 -9.21 1.72 -16.94
N ALA A 266 -8.88 1.20 -15.75
CA ALA A 266 -8.42 -0.19 -15.58
C ALA A 266 -9.50 -1.20 -15.99
N GLN A 267 -10.77 -0.94 -15.73
CA GLN A 267 -11.88 -1.78 -16.18
C GLN A 267 -11.94 -1.85 -17.72
N GLN A 268 -11.77 -0.71 -18.39
CA GLN A 268 -11.77 -0.66 -19.86
C GLN A 268 -10.54 -1.38 -20.44
N VAL A 269 -9.36 -1.15 -19.85
CA VAL A 269 -8.11 -1.83 -20.22
C VAL A 269 -8.23 -3.34 -20.02
N ALA A 270 -8.72 -3.80 -18.87
CA ALA A 270 -8.88 -5.22 -18.58
C ALA A 270 -9.88 -5.89 -19.54
N SER A 271 -11.00 -5.21 -19.85
CA SER A 271 -12.00 -5.71 -20.81
C SER A 271 -11.42 -5.82 -22.22
N PHE A 272 -10.68 -4.82 -22.68
CA PHE A 272 -9.99 -4.83 -23.97
C PHE A 272 -8.98 -5.99 -24.07
N LEU A 273 -8.11 -6.10 -23.06
CA LEU A 273 -7.06 -7.13 -23.03
C LEU A 273 -7.65 -8.55 -22.95
N SER A 274 -8.78 -8.73 -22.23
CA SER A 274 -9.45 -10.03 -22.15
C SER A 274 -10.03 -10.52 -23.47
N ALA A 275 -10.31 -9.62 -24.40
CA ALA A 275 -10.82 -9.95 -25.74
C ALA A 275 -9.68 -10.03 -26.79
N HIS A 276 -8.46 -9.65 -26.44
CA HIS A 276 -7.36 -9.56 -27.40
C HIS A 276 -6.70 -10.93 -27.62
N PRO A 277 -6.54 -11.40 -28.88
CA PRO A 277 -6.05 -12.76 -29.19
C PRO A 277 -4.62 -13.05 -28.74
N ALA A 278 -3.77 -12.04 -28.58
CA ALA A 278 -2.39 -12.18 -28.10
C ALA A 278 -2.28 -12.25 -26.56
N VAL A 279 -3.38 -12.17 -25.82
CA VAL A 279 -3.40 -12.19 -24.35
C VAL A 279 -3.95 -13.53 -23.87
N ALA A 280 -3.12 -14.31 -23.19
CA ALA A 280 -3.50 -15.62 -22.68
C ALA A 280 -4.41 -15.51 -21.45
N ARG A 281 -4.15 -14.54 -20.54
CA ARG A 281 -4.92 -14.33 -19.32
C ARG A 281 -4.82 -12.89 -18.81
N VAL A 282 -5.92 -12.39 -18.24
CA VAL A 282 -5.96 -11.12 -17.53
C VAL A 282 -6.24 -11.36 -16.05
N TYR A 283 -5.46 -10.72 -15.19
CA TYR A 283 -5.67 -10.67 -13.74
C TYR A 283 -6.20 -9.28 -13.39
N TYR A 284 -7.46 -9.19 -13.06
CA TYR A 284 -8.12 -7.96 -12.62
C TYR A 284 -9.39 -8.28 -11.84
N PRO A 285 -9.51 -7.86 -10.57
CA PRO A 285 -10.66 -8.23 -9.72
C PRO A 285 -12.01 -7.74 -10.24
N GLY A 286 -12.03 -6.71 -11.10
CA GLY A 286 -13.24 -6.19 -11.75
C GLY A 286 -13.81 -7.07 -12.88
N LEU A 287 -13.10 -8.11 -13.31
CA LEU A 287 -13.61 -9.07 -14.29
C LEU A 287 -14.40 -10.18 -13.59
N PRO A 288 -15.61 -10.54 -14.06
CA PRO A 288 -16.38 -11.65 -13.49
C PRO A 288 -15.65 -13.01 -13.54
N THR A 289 -14.68 -13.16 -14.42
CA THR A 289 -13.86 -14.36 -14.55
C THR A 289 -12.71 -14.44 -13.50
N HIS A 290 -12.47 -13.37 -12.76
CA HIS A 290 -11.45 -13.37 -11.71
C HIS A 290 -11.93 -14.19 -10.50
N PRO A 291 -11.12 -15.12 -9.95
CA PRO A 291 -11.57 -15.99 -8.84
C PRO A 291 -12.03 -15.22 -7.60
N GLY A 292 -11.44 -14.05 -7.33
CA GLY A 292 -11.78 -13.19 -6.20
C GLY A 292 -12.82 -12.11 -6.51
N HIS A 293 -13.47 -12.09 -7.67
CA HIS A 293 -14.40 -11.01 -8.07
C HIS A 293 -15.50 -10.74 -7.06
N GLU A 294 -16.25 -11.77 -6.67
CA GLU A 294 -17.36 -11.65 -5.74
C GLU A 294 -16.91 -11.19 -4.34
N LEU A 295 -15.75 -11.62 -3.91
CA LEU A 295 -15.16 -11.20 -2.64
C LEU A 295 -14.73 -9.72 -2.71
N ALA A 296 -14.03 -9.34 -3.76
CA ALA A 296 -13.64 -7.95 -3.98
C ALA A 296 -14.86 -7.02 -4.04
N ALA A 297 -15.91 -7.41 -4.75
CA ALA A 297 -17.16 -6.63 -4.84
C ALA A 297 -17.87 -6.43 -3.48
N ARG A 298 -17.67 -7.34 -2.52
CA ARG A 298 -18.22 -7.20 -1.15
C ARG A 298 -17.31 -6.42 -0.21
N GLN A 299 -16.00 -6.55 -0.39
CA GLN A 299 -14.97 -6.04 0.53
C GLN A 299 -14.45 -4.66 0.14
N MET A 300 -14.52 -4.33 -1.15
CA MET A 300 -13.97 -3.11 -1.74
C MET A 300 -15.09 -2.28 -2.39
N SER A 301 -14.89 -0.95 -2.45
CA SER A 301 -15.80 -0.02 -3.15
C SER A 301 -15.47 0.15 -4.65
N GLY A 302 -14.43 -0.50 -5.14
CA GLY A 302 -13.95 -0.50 -6.53
C GLY A 302 -12.78 -1.46 -6.67
N PHE A 303 -12.31 -1.69 -7.90
CA PHE A 303 -11.35 -2.77 -8.19
C PHE A 303 -9.91 -2.29 -8.42
N GLY A 304 -9.66 -0.98 -8.29
CA GLY A 304 -8.35 -0.38 -8.39
C GLY A 304 -7.84 -0.16 -9.83
N GLY A 305 -6.64 0.37 -9.92
CA GLY A 305 -6.00 0.78 -11.18
C GLY A 305 -4.89 -0.16 -11.68
N ILE A 306 -4.72 -1.33 -11.09
CA ILE A 306 -3.68 -2.28 -11.51
C ILE A 306 -4.31 -3.41 -12.32
N VAL A 307 -3.74 -3.70 -13.47
CA VAL A 307 -4.11 -4.84 -14.32
C VAL A 307 -2.83 -5.63 -14.62
N SER A 308 -2.86 -6.95 -14.43
CA SER A 308 -1.78 -7.82 -14.89
C SER A 308 -2.25 -8.73 -15.99
N VAL A 309 -1.37 -9.05 -16.91
CA VAL A 309 -1.66 -9.93 -18.05
C VAL A 309 -0.57 -10.98 -18.19
N ALA A 310 -0.97 -12.20 -18.56
CA ALA A 310 -0.05 -13.19 -19.04
C ALA A 310 -0.15 -13.28 -20.58
N LEU A 311 1.00 -13.30 -21.21
CA LEU A 311 1.13 -13.59 -22.65
C LEU A 311 1.51 -15.06 -22.86
N ASP A 312 1.74 -15.48 -24.10
CA ASP A 312 2.03 -16.89 -24.40
C ASP A 312 3.38 -17.36 -23.81
N ASP A 313 4.36 -16.46 -23.73
CA ASP A 313 5.69 -16.76 -23.21
C ASP A 313 6.41 -15.51 -22.68
N ALA A 314 7.53 -15.75 -21.99
CA ALA A 314 8.39 -14.71 -21.42
C ALA A 314 8.96 -13.72 -22.47
N ALA A 315 9.26 -14.21 -23.69
CA ALA A 315 9.80 -13.37 -24.75
C ALA A 315 8.74 -12.39 -25.29
N SER A 316 7.51 -12.86 -25.42
CA SER A 316 6.34 -12.02 -25.76
C SER A 316 6.04 -10.99 -24.67
N ALA A 317 6.08 -11.40 -23.39
CA ALA A 317 5.90 -10.49 -22.25
C ALA A 317 6.93 -9.36 -22.25
N ARG A 318 8.22 -9.70 -22.46
CA ARG A 318 9.30 -8.71 -22.55
C ARG A 318 9.09 -7.76 -23.74
N ARG A 319 8.82 -8.29 -24.95
CA ARG A 319 8.57 -7.44 -26.13
C ARG A 319 7.39 -6.51 -25.91
N PHE A 320 6.31 -7.00 -25.33
CA PHE A 320 5.15 -6.18 -25.02
C PHE A 320 5.51 -5.05 -24.05
N ALA A 321 6.19 -5.37 -22.94
CA ALA A 321 6.60 -4.40 -21.95
C ALA A 321 7.50 -3.27 -22.53
N GLU A 322 8.28 -3.58 -23.58
CA GLU A 322 9.19 -2.64 -24.23
C GLU A 322 8.54 -1.90 -25.43
N SER A 323 7.29 -2.22 -25.80
CA SER A 323 6.68 -1.74 -27.06
C SER A 323 5.70 -0.58 -26.91
N THR A 324 5.22 -0.31 -25.71
CA THR A 324 4.27 0.77 -25.41
C THR A 324 4.93 2.16 -25.44
N ARG A 325 4.13 3.20 -25.61
CA ARG A 325 4.60 4.60 -25.74
C ARG A 325 4.04 5.50 -24.64
N LEU A 326 2.81 5.28 -24.23
CA LEU A 326 2.18 5.99 -23.11
C LEU A 326 2.44 5.27 -21.79
N PHE A 327 2.27 3.93 -21.77
CA PHE A 327 2.71 3.14 -20.63
C PHE A 327 4.24 3.11 -20.58
N GLN A 328 4.82 3.92 -19.70
CA GLN A 328 6.27 3.97 -19.53
C GLN A 328 6.78 2.70 -18.84
N LEU A 329 7.82 2.06 -19.42
CA LEU A 329 8.50 0.95 -18.75
C LEU A 329 9.26 1.46 -17.52
N ALA A 330 8.72 1.21 -16.34
CA ALA A 330 9.30 1.70 -15.09
C ALA A 330 8.88 0.85 -13.90
N GLU A 331 9.62 0.98 -12.81
CA GLU A 331 9.19 0.52 -11.50
C GLU A 331 8.18 1.48 -10.87
N SER A 332 7.50 1.03 -9.81
CA SER A 332 6.45 1.75 -9.12
C SER A 332 5.06 1.56 -9.73
N LEU A 333 4.08 2.31 -9.23
CA LEU A 333 2.67 2.26 -9.62
C LEU A 333 1.88 3.40 -8.94
N GLY A 334 0.63 3.59 -9.36
CA GLY A 334 -0.32 4.44 -8.66
C GLY A 334 -0.14 5.94 -8.88
N GLY A 335 0.77 6.34 -9.78
CA GLY A 335 0.86 7.70 -10.29
C GLY A 335 -0.27 8.02 -11.26
N VAL A 336 -0.46 9.30 -11.56
CA VAL A 336 -1.44 9.77 -12.55
C VAL A 336 -1.09 9.30 -13.97
N GLU A 337 0.19 9.05 -14.24
CA GLU A 337 0.71 8.47 -15.48
C GLU A 337 0.62 6.95 -15.47
N SER A 338 0.42 6.36 -16.65
CA SER A 338 0.41 4.91 -16.85
C SER A 338 1.82 4.33 -16.90
N LEU A 339 2.05 3.24 -16.15
CA LEU A 339 3.33 2.54 -16.11
C LEU A 339 3.18 1.07 -16.51
N MET A 340 4.20 0.54 -17.17
CA MET A 340 4.37 -0.87 -17.50
C MET A 340 5.52 -1.45 -16.69
N ASN A 341 5.34 -2.62 -16.11
CA ASN A 341 6.36 -3.31 -15.34
C ASN A 341 6.45 -4.78 -15.76
N TYR A 342 7.66 -5.29 -15.88
CA TYR A 342 7.94 -6.71 -16.09
C TYR A 342 8.41 -7.32 -14.75
N PRO A 343 7.51 -7.85 -13.92
CA PRO A 343 7.79 -8.14 -12.52
C PRO A 343 8.93 -9.12 -12.30
N ASP A 344 9.01 -10.18 -13.11
CA ASP A 344 10.04 -11.21 -12.98
C ASP A 344 11.47 -10.62 -12.97
N GLU A 345 11.78 -9.65 -13.83
CA GLU A 345 13.14 -9.08 -13.92
C GLU A 345 13.29 -7.74 -13.19
N MET A 346 12.20 -7.07 -12.84
CA MET A 346 12.22 -5.77 -12.18
C MET A 346 11.88 -5.89 -10.69
N THR A 347 10.63 -5.75 -10.33
CA THR A 347 10.20 -5.63 -8.92
C THR A 347 10.33 -6.92 -8.11
N HIS A 348 10.31 -8.09 -8.74
CA HIS A 348 10.35 -9.41 -8.09
C HIS A 348 11.63 -10.21 -8.40
N ALA A 349 12.65 -9.60 -9.00
CA ALA A 349 13.92 -10.27 -9.30
C ALA A 349 14.57 -10.91 -8.05
N SER A 350 14.35 -10.33 -6.87
CA SER A 350 14.90 -10.83 -5.60
C SER A 350 14.23 -12.11 -5.07
N VAL A 351 13.07 -12.49 -5.60
CA VAL A 351 12.32 -13.68 -5.19
C VAL A 351 12.36 -14.80 -6.24
N ARG A 352 13.12 -14.64 -7.32
CA ARG A 352 13.34 -15.71 -8.32
C ARG A 352 13.90 -16.95 -7.65
N GLY A 353 13.33 -18.09 -8.01
CA GLY A 353 13.74 -19.38 -7.45
C GLY A 353 13.25 -19.65 -6.03
N THR A 354 12.38 -18.83 -5.50
CA THR A 354 11.65 -19.04 -4.25
C THR A 354 10.17 -19.37 -4.52
N GLU A 355 9.41 -19.64 -3.48
CA GLU A 355 7.96 -19.89 -3.55
C GLU A 355 7.16 -18.66 -3.99
N LEU A 356 7.77 -17.47 -3.98
CA LEU A 356 7.19 -16.21 -4.44
C LEU A 356 7.59 -15.84 -5.88
N ALA A 357 8.19 -16.76 -6.63
CA ALA A 357 8.59 -16.49 -8.02
C ALA A 357 7.37 -16.14 -8.88
N VAL A 358 7.46 -15.03 -9.59
CA VAL A 358 6.39 -14.58 -10.50
C VAL A 358 6.54 -15.32 -11.83
N PRO A 359 5.42 -15.75 -12.46
CA PRO A 359 5.48 -16.33 -13.79
C PRO A 359 6.10 -15.36 -14.81
N PRO A 360 7.10 -15.79 -15.60
CA PRO A 360 7.86 -14.89 -16.47
C PRO A 360 7.06 -14.37 -17.68
N GLU A 361 5.90 -14.93 -17.97
CA GLU A 361 4.96 -14.46 -18.99
C GLU A 361 4.08 -13.29 -18.51
N VAL A 362 4.20 -12.86 -17.24
CA VAL A 362 3.34 -11.82 -16.66
C VAL A 362 3.94 -10.42 -16.83
N VAL A 363 3.08 -9.49 -17.25
CA VAL A 363 3.33 -8.04 -17.29
C VAL A 363 2.30 -7.35 -16.42
N ARG A 364 2.71 -6.35 -15.61
CA ARG A 364 1.83 -5.56 -14.77
C ARG A 364 1.68 -4.15 -15.32
N LEU A 365 0.45 -3.69 -15.47
CA LEU A 365 0.07 -2.35 -15.86
C LEU A 365 -0.44 -1.58 -14.65
N SER A 366 0.17 -0.44 -14.35
CA SER A 366 -0.41 0.60 -13.49
C SER A 366 -1.14 1.58 -14.39
N VAL A 367 -2.45 1.46 -14.44
CA VAL A 367 -3.29 2.26 -15.34
C VAL A 367 -3.52 3.64 -14.73
N GLY A 368 -3.09 4.67 -15.44
CA GLY A 368 -3.20 6.06 -15.02
C GLY A 368 -4.59 6.67 -15.29
N ILE A 369 -4.64 8.01 -15.24
CA ILE A 369 -5.89 8.77 -15.40
C ILE A 369 -6.02 9.44 -16.77
N GLU A 370 -5.18 9.09 -17.72
CA GLU A 370 -5.18 9.60 -19.09
C GLU A 370 -6.51 9.24 -19.82
N SER A 371 -6.64 9.68 -21.07
CA SER A 371 -7.75 9.26 -21.93
C SER A 371 -7.74 7.74 -22.13
N ALA A 372 -8.81 7.06 -21.77
CA ALA A 372 -8.93 5.61 -21.97
C ALA A 372 -8.72 5.20 -23.41
N ALA A 373 -9.23 5.98 -24.39
CA ALA A 373 -9.06 5.71 -25.80
C ALA A 373 -7.58 5.69 -26.23
N ASP A 374 -6.79 6.62 -25.69
CA ASP A 374 -5.35 6.69 -25.99
C ASP A 374 -4.59 5.53 -25.36
N LEU A 375 -4.97 5.14 -24.13
CA LEU A 375 -4.40 3.98 -23.45
C LEU A 375 -4.67 2.69 -24.22
N LEU A 376 -5.91 2.49 -24.68
CA LEU A 376 -6.27 1.31 -25.47
C LEU A 376 -5.52 1.27 -26.82
N ALA A 377 -5.40 2.41 -27.49
CA ALA A 377 -4.64 2.50 -28.75
C ALA A 377 -3.15 2.20 -28.54
N ASP A 378 -2.57 2.63 -27.41
CA ASP A 378 -1.17 2.32 -27.08
C ASP A 378 -0.95 0.82 -26.82
N LEU A 379 -1.87 0.18 -26.10
CA LEU A 379 -1.81 -1.27 -25.84
C LEU A 379 -1.99 -2.08 -27.13
N ASP A 380 -2.95 -1.70 -27.99
CA ASP A 380 -3.20 -2.35 -29.27
C ASP A 380 -1.97 -2.30 -30.18
N GLN A 381 -1.34 -1.12 -30.34
CA GLN A 381 -0.13 -0.99 -31.14
C GLN A 381 1.07 -1.74 -30.55
N GLY A 382 1.12 -1.89 -29.22
CA GLY A 382 2.14 -2.67 -28.53
C GLY A 382 1.98 -4.17 -28.78
N LEU A 383 0.76 -4.70 -28.64
CA LEU A 383 0.41 -6.10 -28.88
C LEU A 383 0.54 -6.50 -30.35
N ALA A 384 0.27 -5.58 -31.29
CA ALA A 384 0.45 -5.81 -32.71
C ALA A 384 1.91 -6.08 -33.15
N ARG A 385 2.87 -5.91 -32.25
CA ARG A 385 4.30 -6.18 -32.47
C ARG A 385 4.75 -7.57 -32.01
N LEU A 386 3.85 -8.33 -31.42
CA LEU A 386 4.13 -9.69 -30.98
C LEU A 386 4.07 -10.69 -32.11
#